data_39321e0e0ac8e5afc7bda07567c350dc
#
_entry.id   39321e0e0ac8e5afc7bda07567c350dc
#
_cell.length_a   1.000
_cell.length_b   1.000
_cell.length_c   1.000
_cell.angle_alpha   90.00
_cell.angle_beta   90.00
_cell.angle_gamma   90.00
#
_symmetry.space_group_name_H-M   'P 1'
#
loop_
_entity.id
_entity.type
_entity.pdbx_description
1 polymer ?
#
loop_
_entity_poly.entity_id
_entity_poly.type
_entity_poly.pdbx_seq_one_letter_code
_entity_poly.pdbx_strand_id
1 'polypeptide(L)'
;MNCTLVFCIVPLLAGSSLIAQSPTTPVEATLKPGEPWTARPTRTLSDLPLVGVDQGFDAYGGLLAMPMKATGFFRKEKIDGRWWLVTPEGHAFFNKGVVSVRQTRSESGAAALKEKFGDEATWATKTSAMLHDYGFNGFGSWSEVELLGAVKPRRMVTTRIWSFMASFGGKIGVTFQQPGHTGYKGDAIPVFHPKWEAHCDEYARKNIAPCKDDSWLIGHFSDNELPFTRKALRSFIELPKESASGEFARHWLKQRHAGEITAQDESDFLGLVVERYFRTVAKAIRKYDPNHLILGSRFHGEKTGDTLTSPEIFKACGPHVDVISVNWYREWTPDPAKLALWERESQKPVLITEWYAKALDSGMANTGGAGWLVRTQEERGKFYQHFALGLLESKVCVGWHWFKYSDNDPGDKLADPSNRDSNKGIVNAFYDPYLPLLEAMKPLNDRVYGLIKNFDSKP
;
A
#
# COMPACT_ATOMS: atom_id res chain seq x y z
N MET A 1 -15.32 -59.76 44.19
CA MET A 1 -15.75 -58.36 44.44
C MET A 1 -15.08 -57.52 43.44
N ASN A 2 -15.78 -57.26 42.32
CA ASN A 2 -15.31 -56.38 41.21
C ASN A 2 -15.86 -54.98 41.40
N CYS A 3 -14.99 -53.97 41.59
CA CYS A 3 -15.36 -52.55 41.67
C CYS A 3 -15.17 -51.95 40.30
N THR A 4 -16.28 -51.59 39.63
CA THR A 4 -16.27 -50.89 38.35
C THR A 4 -16.30 -49.37 38.62
N LEU A 5 -15.23 -48.67 38.27
CA LEU A 5 -15.19 -47.20 38.27
C LEU A 5 -15.89 -46.67 37.03
N VAL A 6 -16.96 -45.90 37.24
CA VAL A 6 -17.64 -45.14 36.19
C VAL A 6 -17.00 -43.75 36.10
N PHE A 7 -16.35 -43.43 34.98
CA PHE A 7 -15.89 -42.08 34.65
C PHE A 7 -17.03 -41.29 34.05
N CYS A 8 -17.53 -40.27 34.75
CA CYS A 8 -18.42 -39.26 34.17
C CYS A 8 -17.57 -38.25 33.39
N ILE A 9 -17.73 -38.25 32.07
CA ILE A 9 -17.20 -37.18 31.17
C ILE A 9 -18.22 -36.05 31.16
N VAL A 10 -17.86 -34.92 31.74
CA VAL A 10 -18.62 -33.66 31.60
C VAL A 10 -18.17 -32.97 30.30
N PRO A 11 -19.04 -32.71 29.34
CA PRO A 11 -18.64 -31.95 28.16
C PRO A 11 -18.47 -30.47 28.54
N LEU A 12 -17.25 -29.94 28.38
CA LEU A 12 -17.00 -28.50 28.35
C LEU A 12 -17.64 -27.91 27.10
N LEU A 13 -18.77 -27.25 27.27
CA LEU A 13 -19.34 -26.37 26.28
C LEU A 13 -18.44 -25.11 26.20
N ALA A 14 -17.60 -25.07 25.19
CA ALA A 14 -16.92 -23.82 24.79
C ALA A 14 -17.99 -22.86 24.27
N GLY A 15 -18.41 -21.94 25.11
CA GLY A 15 -19.29 -20.84 24.72
C GLY A 15 -18.52 -19.89 23.81
N SER A 16 -18.75 -20.00 22.51
CA SER A 16 -18.36 -18.96 21.55
C SER A 16 -19.21 -17.73 21.86
N SER A 17 -18.61 -16.74 22.50
CA SER A 17 -19.20 -15.41 22.67
C SER A 17 -19.36 -14.80 21.28
N LEU A 18 -20.53 -14.90 20.71
CA LEU A 18 -20.96 -14.06 19.58
C LEU A 18 -20.94 -12.62 20.09
N ILE A 19 -19.87 -11.88 19.83
CA ILE A 19 -19.86 -10.42 19.97
C ILE A 19 -20.94 -9.92 19.02
N ALA A 20 -22.05 -9.44 19.59
CA ALA A 20 -23.12 -8.80 18.82
C ALA A 20 -22.47 -7.61 18.07
N GLN A 21 -22.30 -7.77 16.75
CA GLN A 21 -21.90 -6.66 15.89
C GLN A 21 -23.00 -5.61 15.96
N SER A 22 -22.65 -4.38 16.32
CA SER A 22 -23.59 -3.25 16.23
C SER A 22 -24.18 -3.20 14.81
N PRO A 23 -25.47 -2.86 14.67
CA PRO A 23 -26.11 -2.82 13.36
C PRO A 23 -25.41 -1.79 12.48
N THR A 24 -24.70 -2.25 11.46
CA THR A 24 -24.00 -1.40 10.49
C THR A 24 -24.98 -0.91 9.44
N THR A 25 -24.93 0.37 9.08
CA THR A 25 -25.72 0.90 7.97
C THR A 25 -25.09 0.44 6.65
N PRO A 26 -25.78 -0.35 5.81
CA PRO A 26 -25.20 -0.81 4.57
C PRO A 26 -25.02 0.35 3.58
N VAL A 27 -23.92 0.30 2.82
CA VAL A 27 -23.70 1.13 1.64
C VAL A 27 -23.85 0.26 0.40
N GLU A 28 -24.61 0.71 -0.58
CA GLU A 28 -24.69 0.03 -1.85
C GLU A 28 -23.47 0.32 -2.71
N ALA A 29 -22.80 -0.73 -3.19
CA ALA A 29 -21.61 -0.62 -4.00
C ALA A 29 -21.61 -1.61 -5.16
N THR A 30 -20.92 -1.23 -6.23
CA THR A 30 -20.61 -2.06 -7.39
C THR A 30 -19.17 -1.83 -7.83
N LEU A 31 -18.64 -2.55 -8.80
CA LEU A 31 -17.29 -2.30 -9.34
C LEU A 31 -17.32 -1.34 -10.53
N LYS A 32 -18.37 -1.43 -11.36
CA LYS A 32 -18.49 -0.61 -12.59
C LYS A 32 -19.95 -0.20 -12.82
N PRO A 33 -20.16 0.91 -13.55
CA PRO A 33 -21.50 1.27 -14.03
C PRO A 33 -22.11 0.12 -14.83
N GLY A 34 -23.41 -0.14 -14.60
CA GLY A 34 -24.13 -1.22 -15.27
C GLY A 34 -24.01 -2.59 -14.62
N GLU A 35 -23.09 -2.80 -13.68
CA GLU A 35 -23.05 -4.02 -12.87
C GLU A 35 -24.04 -3.96 -11.69
N PRO A 36 -24.49 -5.12 -11.15
CA PRO A 36 -25.40 -5.17 -10.02
C PRO A 36 -24.84 -4.46 -8.78
N TRP A 37 -25.70 -3.68 -8.13
CA TRP A 37 -25.40 -3.06 -6.84
C TRP A 37 -25.63 -4.05 -5.71
N THR A 38 -24.75 -4.08 -4.75
CA THR A 38 -24.81 -4.98 -3.58
C THR A 38 -24.68 -4.18 -2.31
N ALA A 39 -25.58 -4.41 -1.36
CA ALA A 39 -25.48 -3.82 -0.02
C ALA A 39 -24.26 -4.38 0.73
N ARG A 40 -23.39 -3.49 1.17
CA ARG A 40 -22.16 -3.80 1.90
C ARG A 40 -22.29 -3.32 3.35
N PRO A 41 -22.25 -4.21 4.34
CA PRO A 41 -22.20 -3.81 5.74
C PRO A 41 -21.03 -2.82 5.95
N THR A 42 -21.32 -1.66 6.48
CA THR A 42 -20.34 -0.55 6.55
C THR A 42 -20.33 0.02 7.95
N ARG A 43 -19.23 -0.17 8.66
CA ARG A 43 -19.00 0.39 9.99
C ARG A 43 -18.34 1.77 9.87
N THR A 44 -18.80 2.70 10.67
CA THR A 44 -18.28 4.06 10.74
C THR A 44 -17.96 4.45 12.18
N LEU A 45 -17.47 5.66 12.40
CA LEU A 45 -17.19 6.17 13.75
C LEU A 45 -18.45 6.25 14.62
N SER A 46 -19.63 6.45 14.03
CA SER A 46 -20.89 6.47 14.76
C SER A 46 -21.26 5.13 15.41
N ASP A 47 -20.66 4.05 14.96
CA ASP A 47 -20.88 2.70 15.49
C ASP A 47 -19.90 2.33 16.61
N LEU A 48 -19.05 3.28 17.02
CA LEU A 48 -18.01 3.09 18.03
C LEU A 48 -18.22 4.02 19.23
N PRO A 49 -17.70 3.64 20.41
CA PRO A 49 -17.60 4.58 21.51
C PRO A 49 -16.83 5.84 21.12
N LEU A 50 -17.29 7.00 21.58
CA LEU A 50 -16.63 8.27 21.32
C LEU A 50 -15.22 8.26 21.94
N VAL A 51 -14.21 8.46 21.09
CA VAL A 51 -12.83 8.70 21.52
C VAL A 51 -12.45 10.16 21.25
N GLY A 52 -11.58 10.71 22.09
CA GLY A 52 -11.09 12.09 21.94
C GLY A 52 -10.22 12.26 20.69
N VAL A 53 -10.05 13.50 20.26
CA VAL A 53 -9.09 13.87 19.22
C VAL A 53 -7.68 13.71 19.79
N ASP A 54 -6.80 13.07 19.00
CA ASP A 54 -5.41 12.89 19.36
C ASP A 54 -4.68 14.24 19.45
N GLN A 55 -3.84 14.41 20.46
CA GLN A 55 -3.13 15.66 20.72
C GLN A 55 -1.69 15.40 21.14
N GLY A 56 -0.85 16.42 20.96
CA GLY A 56 0.55 16.34 21.37
C GLY A 56 1.38 15.48 20.45
N PHE A 57 1.84 16.08 19.36
CA PHE A 57 2.67 15.42 18.35
C PHE A 57 4.06 16.05 18.31
N ASP A 58 5.06 15.23 17.97
CA ASP A 58 6.38 15.70 17.61
C ASP A 58 6.39 16.37 16.23
N ALA A 59 7.56 16.84 15.78
CA ALA A 59 7.69 17.52 14.50
C ALA A 59 7.23 16.67 13.31
N TYR A 60 7.36 15.35 13.39
CA TYR A 60 7.02 14.39 12.33
C TYR A 60 5.59 13.85 12.40
N GLY A 61 4.86 14.18 13.47
CA GLY A 61 3.50 13.69 13.73
C GLY A 61 3.43 12.42 14.60
N GLY A 62 4.52 12.06 15.27
CA GLY A 62 4.55 10.99 16.27
C GLY A 62 3.90 11.42 17.58
N LEU A 63 3.18 10.52 18.25
CA LEU A 63 2.43 10.82 19.47
C LEU A 63 3.35 10.94 20.70
N LEU A 64 3.52 12.14 21.22
CA LEU A 64 4.38 12.42 22.39
C LEU A 64 4.05 11.57 23.62
N ALA A 65 2.78 11.18 23.80
CA ALA A 65 2.35 10.32 24.90
C ALA A 65 2.84 8.85 24.75
N MET A 66 3.44 8.47 23.61
CA MET A 66 4.01 7.14 23.36
C MET A 66 5.51 7.25 23.01
N PRO A 67 6.37 7.60 23.99
CA PRO A 67 7.80 7.77 23.75
C PRO A 67 8.51 6.43 23.56
N MET A 68 9.49 6.42 22.66
CA MET A 68 10.38 5.31 22.33
C MET A 68 11.82 5.85 22.17
N LYS A 69 12.75 5.01 21.74
CA LYS A 69 14.13 5.46 21.49
C LYS A 69 14.21 6.30 20.22
N ALA A 70 14.69 7.52 20.30
CA ALA A 70 15.06 8.34 19.14
C ALA A 70 16.29 7.77 18.43
N THR A 71 16.27 7.76 17.08
CA THR A 71 17.38 7.26 16.26
C THR A 71 17.79 8.21 15.13
N GLY A 72 17.06 9.32 14.95
CA GLY A 72 17.28 10.29 13.89
C GLY A 72 16.63 9.94 12.54
N PHE A 73 16.09 8.71 12.41
CA PHE A 73 15.40 8.23 11.22
C PHE A 73 14.17 7.39 11.59
N PHE A 74 13.24 7.23 10.66
CA PHE A 74 12.10 6.35 10.86
C PHE A 74 12.54 4.90 10.99
N ARG A 75 11.91 4.19 11.90
CA ARG A 75 12.09 2.75 12.13
C ARG A 75 10.77 2.07 12.45
N LYS A 76 10.75 0.75 12.51
CA LYS A 76 9.61 -0.04 12.96
C LYS A 76 9.87 -0.69 14.29
N GLU A 77 8.82 -0.87 15.07
CA GLU A 77 8.90 -1.58 16.35
C GLU A 77 7.59 -2.32 16.63
N LYS A 78 7.66 -3.45 17.31
CA LYS A 78 6.47 -4.20 17.75
C LYS A 78 6.37 -4.14 19.28
N ILE A 79 5.26 -3.56 19.77
CA ILE A 79 5.01 -3.37 21.21
C ILE A 79 3.64 -3.96 21.51
N ASP A 80 3.56 -4.81 22.53
CA ASP A 80 2.32 -5.44 22.99
C ASP A 80 1.50 -6.10 21.85
N GLY A 81 2.22 -6.73 20.91
CA GLY A 81 1.63 -7.41 19.76
C GLY A 81 1.24 -6.49 18.59
N ARG A 82 1.35 -5.17 18.73
CA ARG A 82 1.08 -4.18 17.67
C ARG A 82 2.35 -3.65 17.05
N TRP A 83 2.34 -3.52 15.72
CA TRP A 83 3.40 -2.84 14.99
C TRP A 83 3.20 -1.32 14.95
N TRP A 84 4.30 -0.62 15.03
CA TRP A 84 4.39 0.84 14.93
C TRP A 84 5.53 1.24 13.99
N LEU A 85 5.34 2.36 13.29
CA LEU A 85 6.46 3.18 12.87
C LEU A 85 6.87 4.04 14.07
N VAL A 86 8.14 4.41 14.11
CA VAL A 86 8.69 5.30 15.14
C VAL A 86 9.37 6.46 14.44
N THR A 87 9.07 7.68 14.87
CA THR A 87 9.65 8.88 14.28
C THR A 87 11.14 9.01 14.58
N PRO A 88 11.87 9.88 13.85
CA PRO A 88 13.27 10.23 14.17
C PRO A 88 13.47 10.70 15.61
N GLU A 89 12.48 11.41 16.20
CA GLU A 89 12.48 11.90 17.59
C GLU A 89 12.08 10.82 18.61
N GLY A 90 11.68 9.64 18.17
CA GLY A 90 11.38 8.51 19.06
C GLY A 90 9.97 8.50 19.61
N HIS A 91 8.96 8.70 18.76
CA HIS A 91 7.57 8.57 19.17
C HIS A 91 6.81 7.63 18.24
N ALA A 92 5.79 6.94 18.76
CA ALA A 92 4.93 6.09 17.95
C ALA A 92 4.25 6.89 16.84
N PHE A 93 4.30 6.38 15.64
CA PHE A 93 3.79 7.05 14.46
C PHE A 93 2.92 6.12 13.63
N PHE A 94 1.77 6.64 13.18
CA PHE A 94 0.87 5.98 12.24
C PHE A 94 0.75 6.83 10.98
N ASN A 95 1.18 6.31 9.82
CA ASN A 95 1.23 7.08 8.59
C ASN A 95 -0.13 7.13 7.88
N LYS A 96 -0.67 8.32 7.71
CA LYS A 96 -1.91 8.62 6.98
C LYS A 96 -1.55 9.46 5.77
N GLY A 97 -1.36 8.81 4.62
CA GLY A 97 -0.83 9.46 3.43
C GLY A 97 -1.81 9.57 2.27
N VAL A 98 -1.42 10.36 1.29
CA VAL A 98 -2.10 10.52 0.01
C VAL A 98 -1.12 10.31 -1.13
N VAL A 99 -1.50 9.48 -2.11
CA VAL A 99 -0.68 9.15 -3.29
C VAL A 99 -0.81 10.24 -4.35
N SER A 100 0.26 10.42 -5.13
CA SER A 100 0.29 11.33 -6.28
C SER A 100 -0.16 12.76 -5.95
N VAL A 101 0.34 13.30 -4.84
CA VAL A 101 0.18 14.73 -4.53
C VAL A 101 1.09 15.50 -5.48
N ARG A 102 0.53 15.81 -6.63
CA ARG A 102 1.24 16.46 -7.73
C ARG A 102 0.30 17.31 -8.56
N GLN A 103 0.87 18.18 -9.36
CA GLN A 103 0.14 19.05 -10.27
C GLN A 103 -0.50 18.23 -11.40
N THR A 104 -1.65 18.70 -11.86
CA THR A 104 -2.31 18.17 -13.07
C THR A 104 -1.55 18.61 -14.30
N ARG A 105 -1.26 17.70 -15.24
CA ARG A 105 -0.42 17.95 -16.41
C ARG A 105 -1.20 18.43 -17.64
N SER A 106 -2.53 18.42 -17.59
CA SER A 106 -3.36 18.92 -18.69
C SER A 106 -3.31 20.44 -18.77
N GLU A 107 -3.58 21.01 -19.94
CA GLU A 107 -3.65 22.47 -20.15
C GLU A 107 -4.71 23.11 -19.24
N SER A 108 -5.88 22.49 -19.14
CA SER A 108 -6.97 22.93 -18.26
C SER A 108 -6.59 22.87 -16.78
N GLY A 109 -5.89 21.82 -16.35
CA GLY A 109 -5.38 21.71 -14.98
C GLY A 109 -4.30 22.74 -14.67
N ALA A 110 -3.41 23.01 -15.61
CA ALA A 110 -2.40 24.07 -15.46
C ALA A 110 -3.05 25.47 -15.38
N ALA A 111 -4.10 25.72 -16.17
CA ALA A 111 -4.87 26.96 -16.11
C ALA A 111 -5.57 27.12 -14.74
N ALA A 112 -6.20 26.06 -14.23
CA ALA A 112 -6.83 26.05 -12.92
C ALA A 112 -5.82 26.26 -11.76
N LEU A 113 -4.61 25.70 -11.88
CA LEU A 113 -3.53 25.94 -10.93
C LEU A 113 -3.16 27.44 -10.89
N LYS A 114 -2.94 28.01 -12.06
CA LYS A 114 -2.61 29.44 -12.17
C LYS A 114 -3.71 30.35 -11.61
N GLU A 115 -4.97 30.03 -11.89
CA GLU A 115 -6.12 30.78 -11.39
C GLU A 115 -6.26 30.70 -9.87
N LYS A 116 -6.17 29.49 -9.28
CA LYS A 116 -6.46 29.25 -7.86
C LYS A 116 -5.28 29.51 -6.94
N PHE A 117 -4.07 29.31 -7.43
CA PHE A 117 -2.85 29.35 -6.62
C PHE A 117 -1.83 30.38 -7.10
N GLY A 118 -1.87 30.80 -8.36
CA GLY A 118 -0.90 31.70 -8.95
C GLY A 118 0.38 31.00 -9.39
N ASP A 119 0.99 30.21 -8.50
CA ASP A 119 2.23 29.47 -8.75
C ASP A 119 2.27 28.11 -8.01
N GLU A 120 3.30 27.31 -8.34
CA GLU A 120 3.52 25.98 -7.80
C GLU A 120 3.86 25.97 -6.30
N ALA A 121 4.60 26.96 -5.81
CA ALA A 121 4.97 27.06 -4.40
C ALA A 121 3.76 27.37 -3.53
N THR A 122 2.88 28.24 -4.00
CA THR A 122 1.60 28.54 -3.36
C THR A 122 0.68 27.32 -3.38
N TRP A 123 0.61 26.60 -4.52
CA TRP A 123 -0.11 25.33 -4.60
C TRP A 123 0.40 24.33 -3.57
N ALA A 124 1.71 24.11 -3.49
CA ALA A 124 2.29 23.18 -2.54
C ALA A 124 1.98 23.54 -1.08
N THR A 125 2.08 24.84 -0.76
CA THR A 125 1.77 25.35 0.59
C THR A 125 0.32 25.15 0.97
N LYS A 126 -0.63 25.56 0.09
CA LYS A 126 -2.07 25.42 0.35
C LYS A 126 -2.50 23.95 0.37
N THR A 127 -1.95 23.11 -0.53
CA THR A 127 -2.22 21.67 -0.57
C THR A 127 -1.73 20.97 0.69
N SER A 128 -0.50 21.26 1.14
CA SER A 128 0.02 20.71 2.39
C SER A 128 -0.81 21.13 3.59
N ALA A 129 -1.22 22.40 3.65
CA ALA A 129 -2.09 22.91 4.73
C ALA A 129 -3.45 22.19 4.71
N MET A 130 -4.10 22.08 3.56
CA MET A 130 -5.37 21.36 3.40
C MET A 130 -5.25 19.90 3.88
N LEU A 131 -4.25 19.16 3.40
CA LEU A 131 -4.06 17.76 3.79
C LEU A 131 -3.85 17.62 5.30
N HIS A 132 -3.02 18.48 5.87
CA HIS A 132 -2.79 18.52 7.31
C HIS A 132 -4.07 18.84 8.10
N ASP A 133 -4.87 19.81 7.63
CA ASP A 133 -6.13 20.21 8.27
C ASP A 133 -7.19 19.08 8.23
N TYR A 134 -7.12 18.18 7.26
CA TYR A 134 -7.91 16.95 7.19
C TYR A 134 -7.23 15.73 7.85
N GLY A 135 -6.17 15.95 8.64
CA GLY A 135 -5.55 14.95 9.50
C GLY A 135 -4.60 13.99 8.77
N PHE A 136 -4.22 14.26 7.53
CA PHE A 136 -3.14 13.56 6.85
C PHE A 136 -1.78 14.04 7.35
N ASN A 137 -0.77 13.14 7.33
CA ASN A 137 0.56 13.45 7.84
C ASN A 137 1.69 13.02 6.89
N GLY A 138 1.37 12.54 5.67
CA GLY A 138 2.39 12.07 4.74
C GLY A 138 2.01 12.11 3.26
N PHE A 139 3.04 12.18 2.43
CA PHE A 139 2.95 12.08 0.98
C PHE A 139 3.36 10.69 0.51
N GLY A 140 2.45 10.02 -0.21
CA GLY A 140 2.68 8.70 -0.80
C GLY A 140 3.45 8.77 -2.12
N SER A 141 3.54 7.61 -2.77
CA SER A 141 4.24 7.45 -4.07
C SER A 141 3.80 8.47 -5.11
N TRP A 142 4.72 8.82 -6.02
CA TRP A 142 4.51 9.76 -7.16
C TRP A 142 4.11 11.18 -6.78
N SER A 143 4.27 11.58 -5.52
CA SER A 143 4.11 12.96 -5.09
C SER A 143 5.33 13.80 -5.47
N GLU A 144 5.14 15.12 -5.64
CA GLU A 144 6.22 16.08 -5.93
C GLU A 144 6.99 16.41 -4.64
N VAL A 145 7.72 15.41 -4.13
CA VAL A 145 8.34 15.44 -2.80
C VAL A 145 9.38 16.54 -2.62
N GLU A 146 10.04 17.00 -3.68
CA GLU A 146 10.99 18.12 -3.64
C GLU A 146 10.26 19.43 -3.33
N LEU A 147 9.18 19.70 -4.03
CA LEU A 147 8.36 20.89 -3.86
C LEU A 147 7.60 20.88 -2.52
N LEU A 148 6.94 19.76 -2.22
CA LEU A 148 6.16 19.57 -0.99
C LEU A 148 7.05 19.51 0.26
N GLY A 149 8.25 18.94 0.16
CA GLY A 149 9.23 18.88 1.25
C GLY A 149 9.85 20.23 1.61
N ALA A 150 9.75 21.23 0.72
CA ALA A 150 10.20 22.60 0.98
C ALA A 150 9.18 23.43 1.79
N VAL A 151 7.93 22.97 1.93
CA VAL A 151 6.87 23.68 2.64
C VAL A 151 7.19 23.82 4.13
N LYS A 152 7.08 25.04 4.66
CA LYS A 152 7.21 25.36 6.09
C LYS A 152 6.04 26.25 6.51
N PRO A 153 5.61 26.18 7.81
CA PRO A 153 6.13 25.35 8.90
C PRO A 153 5.57 23.93 8.94
N ARG A 154 4.55 23.58 8.13
CA ARG A 154 3.81 22.30 8.19
C ARG A 154 4.37 21.29 7.18
N ARG A 155 5.65 20.94 7.32
CA ARG A 155 6.25 19.85 6.55
C ARG A 155 5.60 18.52 6.94
N MET A 156 5.30 17.67 5.95
CA MET A 156 4.83 16.31 6.18
C MET A 156 5.88 15.30 5.73
N VAL A 157 5.82 14.09 6.30
CA VAL A 157 6.75 13.02 5.93
C VAL A 157 6.50 12.53 4.51
N THR A 158 7.50 11.91 3.92
CA THR A 158 7.46 11.46 2.53
C THR A 158 7.79 9.98 2.40
N THR A 159 7.35 9.36 1.32
CA THR A 159 7.84 8.08 0.81
C THR A 159 8.29 8.26 -0.63
N ARG A 160 9.34 7.57 -1.05
CA ARG A 160 9.83 7.61 -2.43
C ARG A 160 9.60 6.28 -3.13
N ILE A 161 9.21 6.37 -4.40
CA ILE A 161 9.08 5.20 -5.27
C ILE A 161 10.14 5.24 -6.37
N TRP A 162 10.70 4.09 -6.65
CA TRP A 162 11.74 3.89 -7.63
C TRP A 162 11.29 2.88 -8.70
N SER A 163 12.15 2.57 -9.64
CA SER A 163 11.85 1.67 -10.76
C SER A 163 13.05 0.80 -11.08
N PHE A 164 13.55 0.04 -10.09
CA PHE A 164 14.72 -0.82 -10.28
C PHE A 164 14.50 -1.82 -11.42
N MET A 165 13.43 -2.60 -11.34
CA MET A 165 13.13 -3.63 -12.33
C MET A 165 12.61 -3.03 -13.64
N ALA A 166 11.70 -2.04 -13.57
CA ALA A 166 11.16 -1.42 -14.76
C ALA A 166 12.25 -0.73 -15.59
N SER A 167 13.18 -0.01 -14.95
CA SER A 167 14.30 0.63 -15.67
C SER A 167 15.30 -0.39 -16.24
N PHE A 168 15.55 -1.49 -15.53
CA PHE A 168 16.40 -2.57 -16.04
C PHE A 168 15.76 -3.28 -17.23
N GLY A 169 14.51 -3.68 -17.09
CA GLY A 169 13.77 -4.35 -18.16
C GLY A 169 13.65 -3.49 -19.41
N GLY A 170 13.46 -2.17 -19.25
CA GLY A 170 13.48 -1.21 -20.35
C GLY A 170 14.84 -1.15 -21.06
N LYS A 171 15.95 -1.12 -20.32
CA LYS A 171 17.32 -1.13 -20.89
C LYS A 171 17.62 -2.38 -21.73
N ILE A 172 17.06 -3.54 -21.36
CA ILE A 172 17.27 -4.80 -22.09
C ILE A 172 16.13 -5.17 -23.04
N GLY A 173 15.11 -4.30 -23.19
CA GLY A 173 14.03 -4.47 -24.17
C GLY A 173 13.01 -5.56 -23.84
N VAL A 174 12.77 -5.87 -22.54
CA VAL A 174 11.84 -6.93 -22.12
C VAL A 174 10.57 -6.41 -21.46
N THR A 175 10.40 -5.08 -21.38
CA THR A 175 9.20 -4.44 -20.87
C THR A 175 8.32 -3.89 -21.97
N PHE A 176 7.05 -3.71 -21.64
CA PHE A 176 6.08 -2.98 -22.46
C PHE A 176 5.15 -2.16 -21.58
N GLN A 177 4.56 -1.11 -22.15
CA GLN A 177 3.55 -0.33 -21.44
C GLN A 177 2.21 -1.08 -21.46
N GLN A 178 1.64 -1.31 -20.30
CA GLN A 178 0.26 -1.77 -20.14
C GLN A 178 -0.52 -0.79 -19.26
N PRO A 179 -1.86 -0.83 -19.28
CA PRO A 179 -2.67 0.01 -18.40
C PRO A 179 -2.33 -0.23 -16.92
N GLY A 180 -2.03 0.87 -16.20
CA GLY A 180 -1.76 0.86 -14.77
C GLY A 180 -0.28 0.71 -14.40
N HIS A 181 0.51 -0.11 -15.10
CA HIS A 181 1.90 -0.37 -14.71
C HIS A 181 2.76 -0.93 -15.86
N THR A 182 4.05 -1.11 -15.60
CA THR A 182 4.98 -1.75 -16.54
C THR A 182 4.69 -3.23 -16.65
N GLY A 183 4.49 -3.71 -17.89
CA GLY A 183 4.37 -5.13 -18.22
C GLY A 183 5.72 -5.78 -18.51
N TYR A 184 5.79 -7.09 -18.30
CA TYR A 184 6.95 -7.92 -18.61
C TYR A 184 6.51 -9.08 -19.49
N LYS A 185 7.31 -9.46 -20.48
CA LYS A 185 6.97 -10.56 -21.39
C LYS A 185 6.77 -11.86 -20.59
N GLY A 186 5.59 -12.44 -20.72
CA GLY A 186 5.19 -13.63 -19.97
C GLY A 186 5.11 -13.43 -18.45
N ASP A 187 4.95 -12.21 -17.98
CA ASP A 187 5.03 -11.82 -16.55
C ASP A 187 6.35 -12.27 -15.87
N ALA A 188 7.41 -12.49 -16.65
CA ALA A 188 8.72 -12.93 -16.17
C ALA A 188 9.69 -11.76 -16.04
N ILE A 189 9.95 -11.34 -14.80
CA ILE A 189 10.92 -10.28 -14.50
C ILE A 189 12.36 -10.80 -14.62
N PRO A 190 13.31 -10.09 -15.25
CA PRO A 190 14.63 -10.61 -15.60
C PRO A 190 15.63 -10.64 -14.42
N VAL A 191 15.24 -11.16 -13.24
CA VAL A 191 16.06 -11.19 -12.02
C VAL A 191 17.31 -12.08 -12.12
N PHE A 192 17.34 -13.07 -13.03
CA PHE A 192 18.47 -13.96 -13.24
C PHE A 192 19.40 -13.47 -14.37
N HIS A 193 19.13 -12.30 -14.94
CA HIS A 193 20.02 -11.73 -15.94
C HIS A 193 21.37 -11.33 -15.32
N PRO A 194 22.53 -11.65 -15.93
CA PRO A 194 23.87 -11.43 -15.34
C PRO A 194 24.19 -9.96 -15.02
N LYS A 195 23.54 -9.01 -15.70
CA LYS A 195 23.73 -7.56 -15.45
C LYS A 195 22.80 -6.98 -14.39
N TRP A 196 21.90 -7.78 -13.79
CA TRP A 196 20.88 -7.30 -12.85
C TRP A 196 21.50 -6.66 -11.61
N GLU A 197 22.45 -7.33 -10.95
CA GLU A 197 23.08 -6.80 -9.74
C GLU A 197 23.84 -5.50 -9.99
N ALA A 198 24.59 -5.44 -11.10
CA ALA A 198 25.34 -4.22 -11.46
C ALA A 198 24.41 -3.04 -11.76
N HIS A 199 23.26 -3.32 -12.41
CA HIS A 199 22.25 -2.29 -12.64
C HIS A 199 21.65 -1.78 -11.32
N CYS A 200 21.32 -2.65 -10.38
CA CYS A 200 20.80 -2.24 -9.08
C CYS A 200 21.79 -1.37 -8.30
N ASP A 201 23.06 -1.73 -8.32
CA ASP A 201 24.12 -0.96 -7.66
C ASP A 201 24.24 0.45 -8.27
N GLU A 202 24.34 0.55 -9.59
CA GLU A 202 24.40 1.84 -10.29
C GLU A 202 23.14 2.69 -10.04
N TYR A 203 21.97 2.07 -10.14
CA TYR A 203 20.70 2.74 -9.93
C TYR A 203 20.57 3.31 -8.52
N ALA A 204 20.93 2.52 -7.50
CA ALA A 204 20.90 2.96 -6.11
C ALA A 204 21.92 4.07 -5.85
N ARG A 205 23.13 3.96 -6.37
CA ARG A 205 24.15 5.01 -6.25
C ARG A 205 23.66 6.35 -6.79
N LYS A 206 22.96 6.34 -7.93
CA LYS A 206 22.46 7.54 -8.59
C LYS A 206 21.24 8.14 -7.90
N ASN A 207 20.28 7.31 -7.49
CA ASN A 207 18.94 7.77 -7.11
C ASN A 207 18.70 7.70 -5.59
N ILE A 208 19.29 6.72 -4.89
CA ILE A 208 19.06 6.50 -3.45
C ILE A 208 20.06 7.32 -2.61
N ALA A 209 21.35 7.30 -2.96
CA ALA A 209 22.39 8.00 -2.18
C ALA A 209 22.08 9.47 -1.87
N PRO A 210 21.46 10.27 -2.78
CA PRO A 210 21.09 11.65 -2.47
C PRO A 210 20.05 11.82 -1.36
N CYS A 211 19.29 10.77 -1.04
CA CYS A 211 18.19 10.82 -0.07
C CYS A 211 18.60 10.42 1.36
N LYS A 212 19.79 9.84 1.55
CA LYS A 212 20.21 9.13 2.77
C LYS A 212 20.18 9.95 4.07
N ASP A 213 20.21 11.27 3.97
CA ASP A 213 20.26 12.16 5.14
C ASP A 213 18.93 12.94 5.36
N ASP A 214 17.87 12.65 4.59
CA ASP A 214 16.56 13.31 4.75
C ASP A 214 15.73 12.63 5.84
N SER A 215 15.80 13.10 7.07
CA SER A 215 15.03 12.56 8.22
C SER A 215 13.51 12.59 8.04
N TRP A 216 12.96 13.32 7.06
CA TRP A 216 11.53 13.36 6.73
C TRP A 216 11.10 12.25 5.77
N LEU A 217 12.05 11.50 5.23
CA LEU A 217 11.77 10.33 4.41
C LEU A 217 11.52 9.12 5.30
N ILE A 218 10.36 8.48 5.17
CA ILE A 218 10.08 7.19 5.84
C ILE A 218 10.91 6.08 5.21
N GLY A 219 10.92 6.02 3.86
CA GLY A 219 11.63 4.96 3.17
C GLY A 219 11.34 4.88 1.66
N HIS A 220 11.85 3.79 1.09
CA HIS A 220 11.92 3.56 -0.34
C HIS A 220 11.03 2.39 -0.76
N PHE A 221 10.08 2.63 -1.67
CA PHE A 221 9.48 1.58 -2.49
C PHE A 221 10.40 1.27 -3.68
N SER A 222 10.65 0.00 -3.95
CA SER A 222 11.62 -0.41 -4.98
C SER A 222 11.06 -0.40 -6.40
N ASP A 223 9.81 -0.78 -6.55
CA ASP A 223 9.05 -0.84 -7.82
C ASP A 223 7.54 -0.77 -7.50
N ASN A 224 6.70 -0.96 -8.52
CA ASN A 224 5.26 -1.03 -8.38
C ASN A 224 4.69 -2.28 -9.04
N GLU A 225 3.92 -3.06 -8.27
CA GLU A 225 3.05 -4.13 -8.79
C GLU A 225 3.77 -5.13 -9.70
N LEU A 226 4.95 -5.60 -9.27
CA LEU A 226 5.67 -6.63 -10.02
C LEU A 226 4.86 -7.93 -10.10
N PRO A 227 4.91 -8.64 -11.23
CA PRO A 227 4.10 -9.84 -11.49
C PRO A 227 4.66 -11.07 -10.77
N PHE A 228 4.54 -11.11 -9.45
CA PHE A 228 4.87 -12.30 -8.67
C PHE A 228 3.69 -13.28 -8.69
N THR A 229 3.67 -14.21 -9.63
CA THR A 229 2.57 -15.16 -9.82
C THR A 229 3.02 -16.60 -9.66
N ARG A 230 2.13 -17.49 -9.22
CA ARG A 230 2.42 -18.93 -9.11
C ARG A 230 2.79 -19.59 -10.43
N LYS A 231 2.47 -18.97 -11.56
CA LYS A 231 2.86 -19.44 -12.89
C LYS A 231 4.28 -19.04 -13.28
N ALA A 232 5.05 -18.42 -12.39
CA ALA A 232 6.37 -17.88 -12.69
C ALA A 232 7.29 -18.91 -13.36
N LEU A 233 7.36 -20.16 -12.87
CA LEU A 233 8.22 -21.19 -13.45
C LEU A 233 7.88 -21.45 -14.93
N ARG A 234 6.61 -21.66 -15.26
CA ARG A 234 6.16 -21.90 -16.65
C ARG A 234 6.46 -20.69 -17.51
N SER A 235 6.12 -19.49 -17.04
CA SER A 235 6.39 -18.24 -17.76
C SER A 235 7.88 -18.05 -18.07
N PHE A 236 8.76 -18.37 -17.13
CA PHE A 236 10.20 -18.26 -17.34
C PHE A 236 10.73 -19.33 -18.32
N ILE A 237 10.23 -20.57 -18.23
CA ILE A 237 10.63 -21.65 -19.17
C ILE A 237 10.25 -21.33 -20.61
N GLU A 238 9.10 -20.65 -20.81
CA GLU A 238 8.59 -20.27 -22.14
C GLU A 238 9.33 -19.06 -22.74
N LEU A 239 10.20 -18.39 -22.00
CA LEU A 239 11.02 -17.31 -22.53
C LEU A 239 11.92 -17.82 -23.68
N PRO A 240 12.31 -16.96 -24.65
CA PRO A 240 13.21 -17.30 -25.73
C PRO A 240 14.46 -18.03 -25.23
N LYS A 241 15.04 -18.90 -26.10
CA LYS A 241 16.23 -19.70 -25.74
C LYS A 241 17.40 -18.82 -25.30
N GLU A 242 17.52 -17.63 -25.87
CA GLU A 242 18.58 -16.66 -25.62
C GLU A 242 18.37 -15.88 -24.29
N SER A 243 17.20 -16.05 -23.65
CA SER A 243 16.93 -15.41 -22.38
C SER A 243 17.70 -16.08 -21.24
N ALA A 244 18.62 -15.35 -20.62
CA ALA A 244 19.36 -15.84 -19.46
C ALA A 244 18.44 -16.29 -18.31
N SER A 245 17.32 -15.58 -18.11
CA SER A 245 16.33 -15.95 -17.09
C SER A 245 15.56 -17.22 -17.47
N GLY A 246 15.24 -17.40 -18.75
CA GLY A 246 14.63 -18.63 -19.25
C GLY A 246 15.58 -19.83 -19.20
N GLU A 247 16.85 -19.64 -19.56
CA GLU A 247 17.89 -20.64 -19.41
C GLU A 247 18.05 -21.09 -17.95
N PHE A 248 18.10 -20.13 -17.03
CA PHE A 248 18.16 -20.41 -15.60
C PHE A 248 16.98 -21.28 -15.14
N ALA A 249 15.74 -20.93 -15.52
CA ALA A 249 14.54 -21.68 -15.11
C ALA A 249 14.54 -23.12 -15.65
N ARG A 250 14.90 -23.31 -16.93
CA ARG A 250 15.02 -24.64 -17.53
C ARG A 250 16.10 -25.48 -16.87
N HIS A 251 17.25 -24.89 -16.54
CA HIS A 251 18.33 -25.58 -15.84
C HIS A 251 17.92 -25.94 -14.41
N TRP A 252 17.30 -25.03 -13.69
CA TRP A 252 16.79 -25.22 -12.32
C TRP A 252 15.80 -26.40 -12.24
N LEU A 253 14.82 -26.44 -13.16
CA LEU A 253 13.86 -27.56 -13.21
C LEU A 253 14.55 -28.90 -13.53
N LYS A 254 15.45 -28.91 -14.51
CA LYS A 254 16.21 -30.13 -14.91
C LYS A 254 17.03 -30.71 -13.75
N GLN A 255 17.56 -29.88 -12.87
CA GLN A 255 18.31 -30.34 -11.69
C GLN A 255 17.42 -30.97 -10.62
N ARG A 256 16.13 -30.64 -10.59
CA ARG A 256 15.17 -31.18 -9.58
C ARG A 256 14.64 -32.56 -10.02
N HIS A 257 14.14 -32.66 -11.22
CA HIS A 257 13.62 -33.91 -11.80
C HIS A 257 13.37 -33.78 -13.33
N ALA A 258 13.08 -34.93 -13.95
CA ALA A 258 12.76 -34.99 -15.38
C ALA A 258 11.24 -35.07 -15.66
N GLY A 259 10.40 -34.99 -14.63
CA GLY A 259 8.94 -35.13 -14.74
C GLY A 259 8.22 -33.84 -15.09
N GLU A 260 6.89 -33.87 -14.99
CA GLU A 260 6.03 -32.70 -15.15
C GLU A 260 6.22 -31.72 -14.02
N ILE A 261 5.99 -30.43 -14.31
CA ILE A 261 6.04 -29.35 -13.33
C ILE A 261 4.94 -29.56 -12.27
N THR A 262 5.34 -29.65 -11.02
CA THR A 262 4.44 -29.80 -9.88
C THR A 262 4.06 -28.44 -9.27
N ALA A 263 3.00 -28.40 -8.44
CA ALA A 263 2.64 -27.21 -7.67
C ALA A 263 3.76 -26.79 -6.69
N GLN A 264 4.56 -27.74 -6.19
CA GLN A 264 5.71 -27.44 -5.34
C GLN A 264 6.83 -26.76 -6.11
N ASP A 265 7.08 -27.18 -7.37
CA ASP A 265 8.07 -26.51 -8.24
C ASP A 265 7.66 -25.06 -8.53
N GLU A 266 6.38 -24.81 -8.80
CA GLU A 266 5.86 -23.46 -9.01
C GLU A 266 6.06 -22.59 -7.76
N SER A 267 5.73 -23.11 -6.57
CA SER A 267 5.89 -22.40 -5.31
C SER A 267 7.36 -22.12 -4.98
N ASP A 268 8.23 -23.12 -5.10
CA ASP A 268 9.67 -22.98 -4.82
C ASP A 268 10.34 -22.01 -5.78
N PHE A 269 9.99 -22.05 -7.07
CA PHE A 269 10.55 -21.14 -8.06
C PHE A 269 10.06 -19.71 -7.88
N LEU A 270 8.79 -19.52 -7.54
CA LEU A 270 8.26 -18.21 -7.20
C LEU A 270 9.01 -17.62 -5.99
N GLY A 271 9.19 -18.39 -4.92
CA GLY A 271 10.00 -18.00 -3.77
C GLY A 271 11.42 -17.58 -4.17
N LEU A 272 12.06 -18.32 -5.07
CA LEU A 272 13.40 -18.01 -5.58
C LEU A 272 13.44 -16.70 -6.40
N VAL A 273 12.45 -16.44 -7.25
CA VAL A 273 12.33 -15.19 -8.02
C VAL A 273 12.19 -14.00 -7.07
N VAL A 274 11.28 -14.10 -6.08
CA VAL A 274 11.02 -13.07 -5.09
C VAL A 274 12.26 -12.80 -4.24
N GLU A 275 12.90 -13.85 -3.71
CA GLU A 275 14.13 -13.73 -2.93
C GLU A 275 15.25 -13.05 -3.72
N ARG A 276 15.47 -13.50 -4.96
CA ARG A 276 16.50 -12.92 -5.83
C ARG A 276 16.27 -11.44 -6.11
N TYR A 277 15.02 -11.05 -6.35
CA TYR A 277 14.66 -9.65 -6.54
C TYR A 277 14.94 -8.83 -5.27
N PHE A 278 14.31 -9.18 -4.15
CA PHE A 278 14.39 -8.36 -2.94
C PHE A 278 15.79 -8.34 -2.33
N ARG A 279 16.50 -9.46 -2.30
CA ARG A 279 17.89 -9.50 -1.83
C ARG A 279 18.80 -8.57 -2.64
N THR A 280 18.68 -8.59 -3.97
CA THR A 280 19.52 -7.77 -4.84
C THR A 280 19.24 -6.28 -4.66
N VAL A 281 17.96 -5.90 -4.66
CA VAL A 281 17.54 -4.50 -4.50
C VAL A 281 17.85 -3.99 -3.09
N ALA A 282 17.53 -4.76 -2.05
CA ALA A 282 17.81 -4.38 -0.67
C ALA A 282 19.31 -4.20 -0.41
N LYS A 283 20.17 -5.10 -0.94
CA LYS A 283 21.62 -4.97 -0.87
C LYS A 283 22.10 -3.65 -1.50
N ALA A 284 21.54 -3.29 -2.66
CA ALA A 284 21.89 -2.06 -3.35
C ALA A 284 21.42 -0.82 -2.57
N ILE A 285 20.18 -0.81 -2.07
CA ILE A 285 19.64 0.30 -1.27
C ILE A 285 20.48 0.48 -0.01
N ARG A 286 20.69 -0.57 0.80
CA ARG A 286 21.44 -0.49 2.08
C ARG A 286 22.88 -0.05 1.93
N LYS A 287 23.51 -0.32 0.78
CA LYS A 287 24.87 0.13 0.49
C LYS A 287 24.98 1.67 0.42
N TYR A 288 23.95 2.33 -0.08
CA TYR A 288 23.96 3.77 -0.33
C TYR A 288 23.06 4.57 0.63
N ASP A 289 22.11 3.88 1.27
CA ASP A 289 21.24 4.43 2.30
C ASP A 289 21.00 3.38 3.39
N PRO A 290 21.80 3.38 4.46
CA PRO A 290 21.60 2.48 5.59
C PRO A 290 20.49 2.94 6.54
N ASN A 291 19.96 4.16 6.39
CA ASN A 291 19.14 4.85 7.38
C ASN A 291 17.63 4.59 7.18
N HIS A 292 17.15 4.62 5.93
CA HIS A 292 15.71 4.61 5.66
C HIS A 292 15.15 3.20 5.52
N LEU A 293 13.84 3.07 5.73
CA LEU A 293 13.13 1.81 5.60
C LEU A 293 13.03 1.36 4.13
N ILE A 294 13.14 0.05 3.90
CA ILE A 294 12.80 -0.58 2.62
C ILE A 294 11.35 -1.00 2.70
N LEU A 295 10.49 -0.33 1.93
CA LEU A 295 9.04 -0.45 1.99
C LEU A 295 8.46 -1.51 1.02
N GLY A 296 9.31 -2.27 0.33
CA GLY A 296 8.87 -3.29 -0.62
C GLY A 296 8.49 -2.74 -2.00
N SER A 297 7.72 -3.52 -2.75
CA SER A 297 7.37 -3.25 -4.16
C SER A 297 5.87 -3.03 -4.40
N ARG A 298 5.11 -2.71 -3.37
CA ARG A 298 3.67 -2.41 -3.48
C ARG A 298 2.91 -3.57 -4.13
N PHE A 299 2.86 -4.71 -3.44
CA PHE A 299 2.23 -5.94 -3.95
C PHE A 299 0.79 -5.72 -4.38
N HIS A 300 0.41 -6.33 -5.48
CA HIS A 300 -0.95 -6.24 -6.05
C HIS A 300 -1.42 -7.61 -6.51
N GLY A 301 -2.67 -7.93 -6.28
CA GLY A 301 -3.22 -9.28 -6.56
C GLY A 301 -4.39 -9.31 -7.54
N GLU A 302 -4.69 -8.20 -8.21
CA GLU A 302 -5.94 -8.08 -8.98
C GLU A 302 -6.05 -9.02 -10.17
N LYS A 303 -4.97 -9.23 -10.95
CA LYS A 303 -5.03 -9.99 -12.20
C LYS A 303 -5.11 -11.50 -12.02
N THR A 304 -4.33 -12.03 -11.10
CA THR A 304 -4.20 -13.46 -10.87
C THR A 304 -4.84 -13.92 -9.58
N GLY A 305 -5.10 -13.00 -8.64
CA GLY A 305 -5.64 -13.28 -7.31
C GLY A 305 -4.69 -14.04 -6.39
N ASP A 306 -3.53 -14.49 -6.88
CA ASP A 306 -2.63 -15.38 -6.14
C ASP A 306 -1.47 -14.67 -5.44
N THR A 307 -1.02 -13.51 -5.90
CA THR A 307 0.10 -12.76 -5.29
C THR A 307 -0.14 -12.50 -3.80
N LEU A 308 -1.32 -11.97 -3.43
CA LEU A 308 -1.65 -11.63 -2.05
C LEU A 308 -2.02 -12.83 -1.17
N THR A 309 -2.13 -14.02 -1.75
CA THR A 309 -2.47 -15.28 -1.05
C THR A 309 -1.36 -16.32 -1.08
N SER A 310 -0.19 -15.98 -1.64
CA SER A 310 0.96 -16.88 -1.79
C SER A 310 1.95 -16.68 -0.63
N PRO A 311 2.01 -17.58 0.37
CA PRO A 311 2.88 -17.45 1.53
C PRO A 311 4.36 -17.39 1.15
N GLU A 312 4.77 -18.09 0.09
CA GLU A 312 6.14 -18.11 -0.43
C GLU A 312 6.66 -16.72 -0.80
N ILE A 313 5.80 -15.81 -1.25
CA ILE A 313 6.17 -14.42 -1.57
C ILE A 313 6.60 -13.68 -0.31
N PHE A 314 5.76 -13.71 0.72
CA PHE A 314 6.01 -12.97 1.97
C PHE A 314 7.15 -13.58 2.77
N LYS A 315 7.28 -14.90 2.77
CA LYS A 315 8.39 -15.60 3.38
C LYS A 315 9.73 -15.24 2.70
N ALA A 316 9.75 -15.16 1.38
CA ALA A 316 10.96 -14.87 0.61
C ALA A 316 11.37 -13.38 0.69
N CYS A 317 10.41 -12.43 0.68
CA CYS A 317 10.73 -11.01 0.76
C CYS A 317 11.03 -10.53 2.18
N GLY A 318 10.43 -11.13 3.21
CA GLY A 318 10.50 -10.69 4.61
C GLY A 318 11.92 -10.40 5.13
N PRO A 319 12.94 -11.23 4.89
CA PRO A 319 14.32 -10.96 5.32
C PRO A 319 14.95 -9.70 4.71
N HIS A 320 14.41 -9.20 3.61
CA HIS A 320 15.01 -8.14 2.79
C HIS A 320 14.29 -6.80 2.86
N VAL A 321 13.07 -6.75 3.42
CA VAL A 321 12.28 -5.52 3.56
C VAL A 321 12.03 -5.18 5.02
N ASP A 322 11.67 -3.93 5.31
CA ASP A 322 11.28 -3.49 6.64
C ASP A 322 9.76 -3.45 6.81
N VAL A 323 9.03 -3.24 5.71
CA VAL A 323 7.57 -3.12 5.67
C VAL A 323 7.05 -3.87 4.45
N ILE A 324 5.94 -4.57 4.58
CA ILE A 324 5.17 -5.11 3.47
C ILE A 324 4.22 -4.03 2.97
N SER A 325 4.37 -3.60 1.72
CA SER A 325 3.48 -2.63 1.09
C SER A 325 2.52 -3.29 0.12
N VAL A 326 1.24 -2.92 0.18
CA VAL A 326 0.17 -3.54 -0.61
C VAL A 326 -0.74 -2.48 -1.23
N ASN A 327 -0.97 -2.59 -2.54
CA ASN A 327 -2.04 -1.91 -3.26
C ASN A 327 -3.27 -2.81 -3.19
N TRP A 328 -4.24 -2.43 -2.35
CA TRP A 328 -5.33 -3.34 -1.98
C TRP A 328 -6.67 -2.88 -2.51
N TYR A 329 -7.07 -3.46 -3.59
CA TYR A 329 -8.30 -3.14 -4.30
C TYR A 329 -9.34 -4.26 -4.20
N ARG A 330 -10.60 -3.94 -4.52
CA ARG A 330 -11.74 -4.86 -4.59
C ARG A 330 -12.15 -5.51 -3.28
N GLU A 331 -11.50 -5.17 -2.17
CA GLU A 331 -11.99 -5.52 -0.84
C GLU A 331 -12.84 -4.38 -0.29
N TRP A 332 -14.01 -4.70 0.23
CA TRP A 332 -14.82 -3.72 0.97
C TRP A 332 -14.35 -3.61 2.41
N THR A 333 -14.10 -4.76 3.01
CA THR A 333 -13.56 -4.90 4.38
C THR A 333 -12.18 -5.51 4.31
N PRO A 334 -11.17 -4.98 5.01
CA PRO A 334 -9.86 -5.62 5.10
C PRO A 334 -9.99 -7.06 5.58
N ASP A 335 -9.46 -8.00 4.80
CA ASP A 335 -9.49 -9.42 5.14
C ASP A 335 -8.45 -9.72 6.25
N PRO A 336 -8.88 -10.07 7.48
CA PRO A 336 -7.95 -10.33 8.58
C PRO A 336 -7.06 -11.55 8.32
N ALA A 337 -7.51 -12.53 7.53
CA ALA A 337 -6.72 -13.71 7.19
C ALA A 337 -5.53 -13.34 6.28
N LYS A 338 -5.73 -12.43 5.31
CA LYS A 338 -4.65 -11.91 4.47
C LYS A 338 -3.64 -11.09 5.28
N LEU A 339 -4.11 -10.19 6.14
CA LEU A 339 -3.24 -9.41 7.03
C LEU A 339 -2.40 -10.30 7.93
N ALA A 340 -3.02 -11.32 8.54
CA ALA A 340 -2.33 -12.31 9.37
C ALA A 340 -1.32 -13.15 8.55
N LEU A 341 -1.66 -13.53 7.31
CA LEU A 341 -0.74 -14.24 6.41
C LEU A 341 0.51 -13.39 6.12
N TRP A 342 0.32 -12.14 5.72
CA TRP A 342 1.43 -11.25 5.35
C TRP A 342 2.38 -11.02 6.53
N GLU A 343 1.85 -10.74 7.73
CA GLU A 343 2.66 -10.57 8.94
C GLU A 343 3.36 -11.87 9.36
N ARG A 344 2.62 -12.98 9.42
CA ARG A 344 3.16 -14.28 9.87
C ARG A 344 4.33 -14.74 9.01
N GLU A 345 4.19 -14.66 7.68
CA GLU A 345 5.22 -15.15 6.76
C GLU A 345 6.41 -14.20 6.64
N SER A 346 6.16 -12.90 6.64
CA SER A 346 7.24 -11.90 6.49
C SER A 346 7.88 -11.48 7.81
N GLN A 347 7.17 -11.58 8.94
CA GLN A 347 7.56 -11.01 10.24
C GLN A 347 7.75 -9.49 10.17
N LYS A 348 6.90 -8.81 9.38
CA LYS A 348 6.97 -7.35 9.15
C LYS A 348 5.60 -6.70 9.29
N PRO A 349 5.58 -5.39 9.62
CA PRO A 349 4.35 -4.59 9.54
C PRO A 349 3.88 -4.42 8.10
N VAL A 350 2.62 -4.03 7.97
CA VAL A 350 1.95 -3.81 6.69
C VAL A 350 1.63 -2.32 6.51
N LEU A 351 1.89 -1.78 5.33
CA LEU A 351 1.46 -0.46 4.87
C LEU A 351 0.55 -0.62 3.65
N ILE A 352 -0.68 -0.15 3.72
CA ILE A 352 -1.59 -0.17 2.57
C ILE A 352 -1.32 1.06 1.72
N THR A 353 -0.83 0.87 0.51
CA THR A 353 -0.24 1.93 -0.31
C THR A 353 -1.12 2.43 -1.44
N GLU A 354 -2.21 1.73 -1.74
CA GLU A 354 -3.29 2.20 -2.61
C GLU A 354 -4.61 1.51 -2.26
N TRP A 355 -5.66 2.31 -2.15
CA TRP A 355 -7.05 1.90 -2.02
C TRP A 355 -7.96 3.12 -2.20
N TYR A 356 -9.16 2.95 -2.76
CA TYR A 356 -10.13 4.02 -2.94
C TYR A 356 -11.52 3.50 -3.31
N ALA A 357 -12.51 4.36 -3.22
CA ALA A 357 -13.82 4.21 -3.86
C ALA A 357 -14.06 5.37 -4.83
N LYS A 358 -14.90 5.13 -5.82
CA LYS A 358 -15.41 6.08 -6.83
C LYS A 358 -16.84 6.49 -6.46
N ALA A 359 -17.32 7.64 -6.92
CA ALA A 359 -18.73 8.01 -6.75
C ALA A 359 -19.38 8.52 -8.03
N LEU A 360 -20.67 8.23 -8.20
CA LEU A 360 -21.46 8.66 -9.36
C LEU A 360 -21.64 10.17 -9.40
N ASP A 361 -21.83 10.81 -8.24
CA ASP A 361 -22.04 12.27 -8.11
C ASP A 361 -20.84 13.13 -8.47
N SER A 362 -19.69 12.50 -8.76
CA SER A 362 -18.54 13.19 -9.32
C SER A 362 -18.75 13.68 -10.76
N GLY A 363 -19.75 13.14 -11.45
CA GLY A 363 -19.98 13.37 -12.89
C GLY A 363 -19.00 12.67 -13.83
N MET A 364 -18.03 11.91 -13.30
CA MET A 364 -17.11 11.09 -14.10
C MET A 364 -17.77 9.78 -14.53
N ALA A 365 -17.37 9.24 -15.69
CA ALA A 365 -17.95 8.01 -16.23
C ALA A 365 -17.68 6.75 -15.38
N ASN A 366 -16.56 6.72 -14.64
CA ASN A 366 -16.20 5.65 -13.70
C ASN A 366 -16.14 4.23 -14.32
N THR A 367 -15.92 4.11 -15.63
CA THR A 367 -15.88 2.79 -16.32
C THR A 367 -14.58 2.05 -16.04
N GLY A 368 -13.49 2.80 -15.80
CA GLY A 368 -12.18 2.29 -15.41
C GLY A 368 -11.96 2.26 -13.90
N GLY A 369 -10.75 1.81 -13.52
CA GLY A 369 -10.25 1.83 -12.15
C GLY A 369 -10.71 0.66 -11.28
N ALA A 370 -9.88 0.33 -10.30
CA ALA A 370 -10.03 -0.86 -9.45
C ALA A 370 -10.87 -0.63 -8.18
N GLY A 371 -11.13 0.63 -7.80
CA GLY A 371 -11.92 0.98 -6.61
C GLY A 371 -13.41 0.67 -6.76
N TRP A 372 -14.07 0.44 -5.64
CA TRP A 372 -15.53 0.30 -5.58
C TRP A 372 -16.22 1.56 -6.10
N LEU A 373 -17.38 1.40 -6.71
CA LEU A 373 -18.27 2.49 -7.13
C LEU A 373 -19.44 2.57 -6.16
N VAL A 374 -19.62 3.74 -5.55
CA VAL A 374 -20.72 4.11 -4.67
C VAL A 374 -21.52 5.27 -5.29
N ARG A 375 -22.61 5.70 -4.66
CA ARG A 375 -23.49 6.73 -5.23
C ARG A 375 -22.96 8.14 -5.01
N THR A 376 -22.41 8.43 -3.80
CA THR A 376 -22.06 9.79 -3.38
C THR A 376 -20.68 9.90 -2.76
N GLN A 377 -20.15 11.12 -2.68
CA GLN A 377 -18.89 11.44 -1.98
C GLN A 377 -18.99 11.12 -0.47
N GLU A 378 -20.16 11.26 0.13
CA GLU A 378 -20.40 10.87 1.52
C GLU A 378 -20.21 9.35 1.70
N GLU A 379 -20.74 8.53 0.78
CA GLU A 379 -20.56 7.08 0.81
C GLU A 379 -19.10 6.66 0.57
N ARG A 380 -18.33 7.43 -0.22
CA ARG A 380 -16.86 7.26 -0.28
C ARG A 380 -16.22 7.47 1.09
N GLY A 381 -16.70 8.46 1.83
CA GLY A 381 -16.26 8.73 3.21
C GLY A 381 -16.63 7.60 4.17
N LYS A 382 -17.82 7.01 4.05
CA LYS A 382 -18.23 5.83 4.84
C LYS A 382 -17.34 4.62 4.53
N PHE A 383 -17.02 4.37 3.25
CA PHE A 383 -16.06 3.35 2.85
C PHE A 383 -14.68 3.61 3.45
N TYR A 384 -14.20 4.86 3.43
CA TYR A 384 -12.91 5.22 4.04
C TYR A 384 -12.88 4.85 5.52
N GLN A 385 -13.89 5.24 6.28
CA GLN A 385 -13.97 4.92 7.69
C GLN A 385 -14.03 3.41 7.92
N HIS A 386 -14.88 2.69 7.19
CA HIS A 386 -15.02 1.24 7.30
C HIS A 386 -13.70 0.51 7.10
N PHE A 387 -13.03 0.79 5.98
CA PHE A 387 -11.77 0.13 5.63
C PHE A 387 -10.65 0.47 6.62
N ALA A 388 -10.50 1.76 6.97
CA ALA A 388 -9.50 2.21 7.92
C ALA A 388 -9.69 1.61 9.31
N LEU A 389 -10.94 1.50 9.81
CA LEU A 389 -11.23 0.86 11.10
C LEU A 389 -10.79 -0.62 11.12
N GLY A 390 -11.02 -1.37 10.04
CA GLY A 390 -10.53 -2.75 9.92
C GLY A 390 -9.01 -2.84 9.93
N LEU A 391 -8.32 -1.88 9.30
CA LEU A 391 -6.85 -1.81 9.33
C LEU A 391 -6.33 -1.50 10.74
N LEU A 392 -6.96 -0.60 11.48
CA LEU A 392 -6.57 -0.28 12.86
C LEU A 392 -6.74 -1.45 13.81
N GLU A 393 -7.78 -2.26 13.64
CA GLU A 393 -8.02 -3.48 14.45
C GLU A 393 -6.97 -4.56 14.22
N SER A 394 -6.37 -4.62 13.04
CA SER A 394 -5.46 -5.71 12.66
C SER A 394 -4.17 -5.80 13.48
N LYS A 395 -3.78 -4.74 14.20
CA LYS A 395 -2.49 -4.60 14.92
C LYS A 395 -1.24 -4.69 14.04
N VAL A 396 -1.37 -5.08 12.78
CA VAL A 396 -0.24 -5.26 11.84
C VAL A 396 -0.05 -4.07 10.91
N CYS A 397 -1.11 -3.29 10.67
CA CYS A 397 -1.08 -2.12 9.81
C CYS A 397 -0.43 -0.93 10.54
N VAL A 398 0.54 -0.27 9.87
CA VAL A 398 1.25 0.91 10.38
C VAL A 398 0.93 2.19 9.62
N GLY A 399 0.01 2.12 8.68
CA GLY A 399 -0.45 3.27 7.92
C GLY A 399 -1.20 2.86 6.66
N TRP A 400 -1.77 3.88 6.03
CA TRP A 400 -2.40 3.75 4.72
C TRP A 400 -2.19 5.00 3.87
N HIS A 401 -2.24 4.84 2.53
CA HIS A 401 -2.22 5.91 1.56
C HIS A 401 -3.46 5.83 0.68
N TRP A 402 -4.28 6.88 0.70
CA TRP A 402 -5.42 6.99 -0.21
C TRP A 402 -4.96 7.23 -1.64
N PHE A 403 -5.51 6.52 -2.60
CA PHE A 403 -5.24 6.69 -4.02
C PHE A 403 -6.41 7.40 -4.69
N LYS A 404 -6.30 8.73 -4.94
CA LYS A 404 -5.11 9.59 -4.89
C LYS A 404 -5.47 11.06 -4.54
N TYR A 405 -4.54 12.00 -4.76
CA TYR A 405 -4.76 13.43 -4.51
C TYR A 405 -5.84 14.00 -5.44
N SER A 406 -5.62 14.05 -6.77
CA SER A 406 -6.55 14.63 -7.74
C SER A 406 -7.10 13.58 -8.71
N ASP A 407 -8.31 13.76 -9.18
CA ASP A 407 -8.81 13.01 -10.34
C ASP A 407 -7.92 13.27 -11.56
N ASN A 408 -7.97 12.36 -12.53
CA ASN A 408 -7.43 12.67 -13.84
C ASN A 408 -8.36 13.65 -14.56
N ASP A 409 -7.78 14.55 -15.34
CA ASP A 409 -8.56 15.29 -16.32
C ASP A 409 -8.98 14.31 -17.44
N PRO A 410 -10.27 14.15 -17.74
CA PRO A 410 -10.71 13.26 -18.83
C PRO A 410 -10.17 13.67 -20.21
N GLY A 411 -9.82 14.96 -20.39
CA GLY A 411 -9.19 15.51 -21.59
C GLY A 411 -7.70 15.21 -21.71
N ASP A 412 -7.04 14.78 -20.63
CA ASP A 412 -5.61 14.45 -20.65
C ASP A 412 -5.37 13.09 -21.32
N LYS A 413 -4.86 13.12 -22.55
CA LYS A 413 -4.52 11.93 -23.34
C LYS A 413 -3.37 11.12 -22.72
N LEU A 414 -2.56 11.72 -21.86
CA LEU A 414 -1.44 11.07 -21.14
C LEU A 414 -1.88 10.45 -19.82
N ALA A 415 -3.12 10.67 -19.38
CA ALA A 415 -3.67 9.99 -18.22
C ALA A 415 -3.74 8.48 -18.46
N ASP A 416 -3.46 7.70 -17.42
CA ASP A 416 -3.48 6.24 -17.47
C ASP A 416 -4.85 5.73 -17.98
N PRO A 417 -4.89 5.00 -19.12
CA PRO A 417 -6.12 4.54 -19.71
C PRO A 417 -6.92 3.57 -18.82
N SER A 418 -6.27 2.87 -17.87
CA SER A 418 -6.95 1.95 -16.94
C SER A 418 -7.90 2.65 -15.98
N ASN A 419 -7.71 3.95 -15.76
CA ASN A 419 -8.42 4.70 -14.72
C ASN A 419 -8.63 6.19 -15.07
N ARG A 420 -8.55 6.55 -16.35
CA ARG A 420 -8.63 7.94 -16.81
C ARG A 420 -9.93 8.62 -16.39
N ASP A 421 -11.04 7.91 -16.47
CA ASP A 421 -12.38 8.37 -16.21
C ASP A 421 -12.89 8.08 -14.78
N SER A 422 -11.99 7.75 -13.85
CA SER A 422 -12.36 7.30 -12.51
C SER A 422 -12.22 8.40 -11.48
N ASN A 423 -13.28 8.62 -10.69
CA ASN A 423 -13.27 9.47 -9.51
C ASN A 423 -12.50 8.79 -8.36
N LYS A 424 -11.28 9.18 -8.13
CA LYS A 424 -10.39 8.63 -7.09
C LYS A 424 -9.73 9.71 -6.25
N GLY A 425 -9.73 10.94 -6.77
CA GLY A 425 -9.18 12.11 -6.09
C GLY A 425 -9.91 12.46 -4.79
N ILE A 426 -9.20 13.13 -3.89
CA ILE A 426 -9.79 13.92 -2.81
C ILE A 426 -10.14 15.33 -3.29
N VAL A 427 -9.55 15.73 -4.41
CA VAL A 427 -9.94 16.91 -5.20
C VAL A 427 -10.22 16.48 -6.64
N ASN A 428 -10.99 17.27 -7.38
CA ASN A 428 -11.19 17.05 -8.81
C ASN A 428 -9.94 17.41 -9.62
N ALA A 429 -10.00 17.26 -10.94
CA ALA A 429 -8.88 17.60 -11.85
C ALA A 429 -8.50 19.08 -11.83
N PHE A 430 -9.36 19.96 -11.29
CA PHE A 430 -9.21 21.41 -11.20
C PHE A 430 -8.98 21.90 -9.77
N TYR A 431 -8.58 20.98 -8.87
CA TYR A 431 -8.24 21.23 -7.46
C TYR A 431 -9.42 21.66 -6.55
N ASP A 432 -10.68 21.44 -6.95
CA ASP A 432 -11.82 21.61 -6.04
C ASP A 432 -11.93 20.39 -5.10
N PRO A 433 -11.98 20.60 -3.79
CA PRO A 433 -12.05 19.51 -2.83
C PRO A 433 -13.44 18.83 -2.83
N TYR A 434 -13.44 17.52 -2.70
CA TYR A 434 -14.66 16.76 -2.42
C TYR A 434 -14.95 16.84 -0.91
N LEU A 435 -15.59 17.94 -0.49
CA LEU A 435 -15.81 18.23 0.93
C LEU A 435 -16.51 17.10 1.69
N PRO A 436 -17.61 16.47 1.21
CA PRO A 436 -18.26 15.40 1.97
C PRO A 436 -17.34 14.20 2.24
N LEU A 437 -16.42 13.87 1.30
CA LEU A 437 -15.41 12.86 1.49
C LEU A 437 -14.39 13.28 2.56
N LEU A 438 -13.82 14.47 2.44
CA LEU A 438 -12.79 14.98 3.33
C LEU A 438 -13.32 15.19 4.77
N GLU A 439 -14.56 15.67 4.91
CA GLU A 439 -15.25 15.83 6.20
C GLU A 439 -15.50 14.50 6.90
N ALA A 440 -15.72 13.42 6.15
CA ALA A 440 -15.81 12.07 6.71
C ALA A 440 -14.44 11.47 7.06
N MET A 441 -13.38 11.80 6.31
CA MET A 441 -12.01 11.33 6.57
C MET A 441 -11.41 11.96 7.83
N LYS A 442 -11.60 13.27 8.00
CA LYS A 442 -10.99 14.04 9.09
C LYS A 442 -11.26 13.47 10.49
N PRO A 443 -12.51 13.20 10.90
CA PRO A 443 -12.79 12.71 12.25
C PRO A 443 -12.08 11.41 12.60
N LEU A 444 -11.87 10.53 11.62
CA LEU A 444 -11.12 9.28 11.80
C LEU A 444 -9.62 9.57 11.90
N ASN A 445 -9.09 10.37 10.97
CA ASN A 445 -7.67 10.72 10.95
C ASN A 445 -7.20 11.39 12.23
N ASP A 446 -8.05 12.23 12.82
CA ASP A 446 -7.77 12.96 14.06
C ASP A 446 -7.87 12.10 15.34
N ARG A 447 -8.26 10.81 15.22
CA ARG A 447 -8.53 9.92 16.37
C ARG A 447 -7.84 8.55 16.27
N VAL A 448 -6.88 8.40 15.38
CA VAL A 448 -6.25 7.11 15.10
C VAL A 448 -5.66 6.46 16.35
N TYR A 449 -4.95 7.20 17.18
CA TYR A 449 -4.33 6.63 18.38
C TYR A 449 -5.36 6.31 19.47
N GLY A 450 -6.38 7.17 19.63
CA GLY A 450 -7.51 6.90 20.52
C GLY A 450 -8.30 5.66 20.10
N LEU A 451 -8.54 5.48 18.80
CA LEU A 451 -9.19 4.30 18.23
C LEU A 451 -8.34 3.03 18.43
N ILE A 452 -7.05 3.10 18.19
CA ILE A 452 -6.10 2.01 18.46
C ILE A 452 -6.18 1.58 19.92
N LYS A 453 -6.10 2.53 20.84
CA LYS A 453 -6.22 2.23 22.28
C LYS A 453 -7.55 1.55 22.64
N ASN A 454 -8.65 2.00 22.02
CA ASN A 454 -9.96 1.36 22.21
C ASN A 454 -9.99 -0.07 21.68
N PHE A 455 -9.38 -0.36 20.52
CA PHE A 455 -9.32 -1.71 19.97
C PHE A 455 -8.41 -2.63 20.78
N ASP A 456 -7.26 -2.13 21.23
CA ASP A 456 -6.28 -2.92 21.99
C ASP A 456 -6.74 -3.21 23.43
N SER A 457 -7.66 -2.42 23.98
CA SER A 457 -8.25 -2.67 25.31
C SER A 457 -9.33 -3.74 25.34
N LYS A 458 -9.79 -4.21 24.16
CA LYS A 458 -10.76 -5.30 24.08
C LYS A 458 -10.01 -6.63 24.20
N PRO A 459 -10.53 -7.57 25.04
CA PRO A 459 -9.92 -8.88 25.26
C PRO A 459 -9.90 -9.76 24.00
#